data_5ef6fe7b63ce8f141705a766c9f29c79
#
_entry.id   5ef6fe7b63ce8f141705a766c9f29c79
#
_cell.length_a   1.000
_cell.length_b   1.000
_cell.length_c   1.000
_cell.angle_alpha   90.00
_cell.angle_beta   90.00
_cell.angle_gamma   90.00
#
_symmetry.space_group_name_H-M   'P 1'
#
loop_
_entity.id
_entity.type
_entity.pdbx_description
1 polymer ?
#
loop_
_entity_poly.entity_id
_entity_poly.type
_entity_poly.pdbx_seq_one_letter_code
_entity_poly.pdbx_strand_id
1 'polypeptide(L)'
;MSALEVRPFHRADRDQLTELVNLHVAAVIPGVLVSTNTVLSGLERQPAEFVTDPWVSERATLVAEQRGTVVAAAHLLRYRSGPEVGDHYRDAGTVEWFVSRPEASSRSDAGEAADLLMSACLARLARWRVRVRYAEGALPAPAVYGLPRPWPHIRAVYDRAGFRHTGGTEVLLIARVEDLPRPETRPGVTFERTLGECGTRFTAYERRRVLGFVEVDTALARPERHTRAPGLADIGNLHVTPAAGAGWEHRLLGHAADWLRLSGTDRLLAYEKAADSAAVDVLRAAGFRELTRTDRGWEHRPR
;
A
#
# COMPACT_ATOMS: atom_id res chain seq x y z
N MET A 1 3.28 11.56 37.14
CA MET A 1 3.80 11.00 35.87
C MET A 1 2.69 10.16 35.25
N SER A 2 2.07 10.60 34.17
CA SER A 2 1.09 9.77 33.45
C SER A 2 1.84 8.62 32.81
N ALA A 3 1.49 7.39 33.17
CA ALA A 3 2.16 6.20 32.69
C ALA A 3 1.95 6.03 31.19
N LEU A 4 2.94 5.50 30.51
CA LEU A 4 2.80 4.95 29.17
C LEU A 4 1.92 3.70 29.29
N GLU A 5 0.83 3.62 28.52
CA GLU A 5 -0.13 2.53 28.55
C GLU A 5 -0.41 2.01 27.14
N VAL A 6 -0.54 0.68 27.01
CA VAL A 6 -1.06 0.05 25.78
C VAL A 6 -2.45 -0.49 26.05
N ARG A 7 -3.39 -0.03 25.24
CA ARG A 7 -4.81 -0.39 25.34
C ARG A 7 -5.45 -0.63 23.96
N PRO A 8 -6.64 -1.24 23.91
CA PRO A 8 -7.44 -1.26 22.68
C PRO A 8 -7.75 0.16 22.19
N PHE A 9 -7.83 0.30 20.87
CA PHE A 9 -8.31 1.52 20.23
C PHE A 9 -9.76 1.81 20.61
N HIS A 10 -10.06 3.06 20.91
CA HIS A 10 -11.42 3.57 21.13
C HIS A 10 -11.79 4.57 20.04
N ARG A 11 -13.06 4.65 19.67
CA ARG A 11 -13.50 5.58 18.61
C ARG A 11 -13.19 7.06 18.93
N ALA A 12 -12.99 7.39 20.20
CA ALA A 12 -12.52 8.72 20.62
C ALA A 12 -11.09 9.03 20.16
N ASP A 13 -10.27 8.01 19.87
CA ASP A 13 -8.87 8.18 19.41
C ASP A 13 -8.76 8.46 17.90
N ARG A 14 -9.87 8.43 17.18
CA ARG A 14 -9.92 8.44 15.70
C ARG A 14 -9.12 9.57 15.07
N ASP A 15 -9.21 10.78 15.64
CA ASP A 15 -8.55 11.95 15.07
C ASP A 15 -7.04 11.90 15.27
N GLN A 16 -6.59 11.45 16.46
CA GLN A 16 -5.17 11.23 16.76
C GLN A 16 -4.58 10.07 15.94
N LEU A 17 -5.34 8.99 15.75
CA LEU A 17 -4.93 7.88 14.89
C LEU A 17 -4.81 8.35 13.43
N THR A 18 -5.77 9.12 12.94
CA THR A 18 -5.74 9.68 11.58
C THR A 18 -4.55 10.60 11.37
N GLU A 19 -4.24 11.46 12.34
CA GLU A 19 -3.04 12.31 12.30
C GLU A 19 -1.76 11.47 12.21
N LEU A 20 -1.66 10.42 13.03
CA LEU A 20 -0.50 9.53 13.04
C LEU A 20 -0.35 8.76 11.72
N VAL A 21 -1.45 8.25 11.14
CA VAL A 21 -1.46 7.61 9.82
C VAL A 21 -1.03 8.61 8.74
N ASN A 22 -1.58 9.82 8.74
CA ASN A 22 -1.24 10.85 7.75
C ASN A 22 0.21 11.31 7.81
N LEU A 23 0.81 11.34 9.01
CA LEU A 23 2.24 11.60 9.16
C LEU A 23 3.08 10.57 8.38
N HIS A 24 2.70 9.30 8.43
CA HIS A 24 3.39 8.22 7.73
C HIS A 24 3.11 8.22 6.22
N VAL A 25 1.87 8.45 5.83
CA VAL A 25 1.47 8.56 4.41
C VAL A 25 2.21 9.71 3.73
N ALA A 26 2.26 10.88 4.35
CA ALA A 26 2.93 12.07 3.78
C ALA A 26 4.45 11.87 3.59
N ALA A 27 5.07 11.03 4.43
CA ALA A 27 6.49 10.68 4.28
C ALA A 27 6.75 9.78 3.05
N VAL A 28 5.74 9.08 2.54
CA VAL A 28 5.83 8.21 1.37
C VAL A 28 5.38 8.95 0.11
N ILE A 29 4.20 9.56 0.15
CA ILE A 29 3.61 10.26 -1.00
C ILE A 29 3.27 11.69 -0.58
N PRO A 30 4.14 12.65 -0.84
CA PRO A 30 3.90 14.05 -0.48
C PRO A 30 2.58 14.58 -1.04
N GLY A 31 1.80 15.25 -0.19
CA GLY A 31 0.51 15.85 -0.55
C GLY A 31 -0.67 14.89 -0.60
N VAL A 32 -0.49 13.63 -0.17
CA VAL A 32 -1.59 12.68 0.03
C VAL A 32 -2.00 12.67 1.49
N LEU A 33 -3.30 12.75 1.74
CA LEU A 33 -3.91 12.62 3.06
C LEU A 33 -5.10 11.67 2.98
N VAL A 34 -5.27 10.85 3.99
CA VAL A 34 -6.46 10.01 4.17
C VAL A 34 -7.41 10.64 5.18
N SER A 35 -8.71 10.43 4.97
CA SER A 35 -9.73 10.92 5.89
C SER A 35 -9.86 10.02 7.11
N THR A 36 -10.44 10.55 8.19
CA THR A 36 -10.79 9.75 9.37
C THR A 36 -11.69 8.56 9.01
N ASN A 37 -12.63 8.74 8.08
CA ASN A 37 -13.49 7.64 7.63
C ASN A 37 -12.70 6.54 6.92
N THR A 38 -11.72 6.89 6.08
CA THR A 38 -10.83 5.91 5.42
C THR A 38 -10.05 5.11 6.45
N VAL A 39 -9.47 5.77 7.46
CA VAL A 39 -8.74 5.08 8.53
C VAL A 39 -9.67 4.14 9.30
N LEU A 40 -10.85 4.61 9.72
CA LEU A 40 -11.81 3.79 10.47
C LEU A 40 -12.35 2.62 9.65
N SER A 41 -12.69 2.83 8.36
CA SER A 41 -13.16 1.73 7.51
C SER A 41 -12.07 0.66 7.32
N GLY A 42 -10.79 1.06 7.27
CA GLY A 42 -9.67 0.12 7.22
C GLY A 42 -9.50 -0.76 8.46
N LEU A 43 -10.10 -0.38 9.60
CA LEU A 43 -10.11 -1.19 10.84
C LEU A 43 -11.25 -2.22 10.86
N GLU A 44 -12.26 -2.03 10.03
CA GLU A 44 -13.47 -2.84 9.99
C GLU A 44 -13.37 -3.92 8.89
N ARG A 45 -14.39 -4.77 8.82
CA ARG A 45 -14.49 -5.77 7.76
C ARG A 45 -14.67 -5.08 6.41
N GLN A 46 -13.84 -5.44 5.45
CA GLN A 46 -13.91 -4.92 4.09
C GLN A 46 -15.00 -5.64 3.27
N PRO A 47 -15.49 -5.01 2.17
CA PRO A 47 -16.38 -5.66 1.22
C PRO A 47 -15.82 -6.98 0.66
N ALA A 48 -16.71 -7.85 0.19
CA ALA A 48 -16.36 -9.20 -0.26
C ALA A 48 -15.46 -9.24 -1.52
N GLU A 49 -15.34 -8.14 -2.24
CA GLU A 49 -14.42 -7.98 -3.37
C GLU A 49 -12.94 -8.00 -2.95
N PHE A 50 -12.64 -7.76 -1.66
CA PHE A 50 -11.28 -7.89 -1.15
C PHE A 50 -10.96 -9.37 -0.92
N VAL A 51 -10.09 -9.94 -1.75
CA VAL A 51 -9.80 -11.38 -1.79
C VAL A 51 -9.40 -11.97 -0.45
N THR A 52 -8.59 -11.25 0.34
CA THR A 52 -8.08 -11.74 1.62
C THR A 52 -8.99 -11.43 2.80
N ASP A 53 -9.87 -10.44 2.70
CA ASP A 53 -10.71 -10.00 3.82
C ASP A 53 -11.71 -11.07 4.30
N PRO A 54 -12.35 -11.87 3.43
CA PRO A 54 -13.21 -12.98 3.84
C PRO A 54 -12.48 -14.06 4.66
N TRP A 55 -11.16 -14.15 4.55
CA TRP A 55 -10.33 -15.09 5.30
C TRP A 55 -10.03 -14.63 6.72
N VAL A 56 -10.27 -13.34 7.04
CA VAL A 56 -10.00 -12.79 8.38
C VAL A 56 -11.09 -13.24 9.35
N SER A 57 -10.66 -13.86 10.46
CA SER A 57 -11.53 -14.30 11.56
C SER A 57 -11.64 -13.27 12.69
N GLU A 58 -10.55 -12.60 13.02
CA GLU A 58 -10.47 -11.61 14.11
C GLU A 58 -9.63 -10.41 13.71
N ARG A 59 -10.00 -9.23 14.22
CA ARG A 59 -9.28 -7.97 14.11
C ARG A 59 -9.05 -7.38 15.48
N ALA A 60 -7.93 -6.70 15.65
CA ALA A 60 -7.67 -5.91 16.84
C ALA A 60 -6.81 -4.69 16.49
N THR A 61 -7.20 -3.53 16.97
CA THR A 61 -6.38 -2.32 16.90
C THR A 61 -5.95 -1.97 18.31
N LEU A 62 -4.65 -1.78 18.49
CA LEU A 62 -4.03 -1.38 19.75
C LEU A 62 -3.39 0.00 19.58
N VAL A 63 -3.40 0.78 20.66
CA VAL A 63 -2.73 2.08 20.73
C VAL A 63 -1.82 2.13 21.94
N ALA A 64 -0.68 2.80 21.81
CA ALA A 64 0.13 3.23 22.95
C ALA A 64 -0.20 4.70 23.24
N GLU A 65 -0.67 4.96 24.42
CA GLU A 65 -1.03 6.29 24.90
C GLU A 65 -0.03 6.78 25.92
N GLN A 66 0.38 8.03 25.78
CA GLN A 66 1.20 8.74 26.74
C GLN A 66 0.58 10.10 27.02
N ARG A 67 0.19 10.35 28.27
CA ARG A 67 -0.39 11.63 28.72
C ARG A 67 -1.60 12.08 27.91
N GLY A 68 -2.51 11.17 27.55
CA GLY A 68 -3.68 11.45 26.75
C GLY A 68 -3.41 11.58 25.24
N THR A 69 -2.19 11.30 24.79
CA THR A 69 -1.82 11.36 23.37
C THR A 69 -1.50 9.97 22.84
N VAL A 70 -2.10 9.59 21.72
CA VAL A 70 -1.73 8.38 20.98
C VAL A 70 -0.39 8.60 20.29
N VAL A 71 0.64 7.88 20.73
CA VAL A 71 2.01 8.01 20.22
C VAL A 71 2.42 6.87 19.30
N ALA A 72 1.72 5.73 19.37
CA ALA A 72 1.88 4.63 18.43
C ALA A 72 0.55 3.86 18.29
N ALA A 73 0.36 3.19 17.17
CA ALA A 73 -0.82 2.36 16.90
C ALA A 73 -0.45 1.17 16.00
N ALA A 74 -1.19 0.07 16.14
CA ALA A 74 -1.03 -1.11 15.31
C ALA A 74 -2.40 -1.77 15.05
N HIS A 75 -2.57 -2.32 13.85
CA HIS A 75 -3.72 -3.11 13.47
C HIS A 75 -3.31 -4.55 13.20
N LEU A 76 -4.04 -5.50 13.78
CA LEU A 76 -3.73 -6.91 13.73
C LEU A 76 -4.89 -7.68 13.10
N LEU A 77 -4.55 -8.66 12.28
CA LEU A 77 -5.48 -9.59 11.66
C LEU A 77 -5.12 -11.02 12.08
N ARG A 78 -6.15 -11.84 12.29
CA ARG A 78 -6.04 -13.29 12.40
C ARG A 78 -6.79 -13.92 11.25
N TYR A 79 -6.16 -14.82 10.54
CA TYR A 79 -6.76 -15.55 9.43
C TYR A 79 -7.33 -16.89 9.90
N ARG A 80 -8.33 -17.40 9.16
CA ARG A 80 -8.95 -18.71 9.40
C ARG A 80 -7.99 -19.84 9.04
N SER A 81 -8.30 -21.06 9.53
CA SER A 81 -7.56 -22.29 9.22
C SER A 81 -8.20 -23.12 8.09
N GLY A 82 -9.32 -22.66 7.52
CA GLY A 82 -10.07 -23.40 6.49
C GLY A 82 -9.32 -23.54 5.16
N PRO A 83 -9.70 -24.52 4.33
CA PRO A 83 -9.06 -24.78 3.05
C PRO A 83 -9.26 -23.68 2.02
N GLU A 84 -10.26 -22.80 2.22
CA GLU A 84 -10.52 -21.63 1.40
C GLU A 84 -9.48 -20.51 1.56
N VAL A 85 -8.68 -20.59 2.65
CA VAL A 85 -7.62 -19.63 2.93
C VAL A 85 -6.36 -20.02 2.21
N GLY A 86 -5.75 -19.09 1.48
CA GLY A 86 -4.47 -19.34 0.82
C GLY A 86 -3.40 -19.83 1.81
N ASP A 87 -2.56 -20.77 1.38
CA ASP A 87 -1.62 -21.49 2.25
C ASP A 87 -0.71 -20.58 3.09
N HIS A 88 -0.31 -19.44 2.53
CA HIS A 88 0.49 -18.44 3.21
C HIS A 88 -0.23 -17.85 4.44
N TYR A 89 -1.53 -17.58 4.31
CA TYR A 89 -2.34 -16.95 5.35
C TYR A 89 -3.03 -17.94 6.28
N ARG A 90 -3.08 -19.24 5.92
CA ARG A 90 -3.82 -20.23 6.70
C ARG A 90 -3.31 -20.30 8.14
N ASP A 91 -4.22 -20.01 9.08
CA ASP A 91 -3.93 -19.96 10.53
C ASP A 91 -2.78 -18.99 10.88
N ALA A 92 -2.57 -17.96 10.07
CA ALA A 92 -1.59 -16.92 10.31
C ALA A 92 -2.19 -15.77 11.12
N GLY A 93 -1.31 -14.99 11.74
CA GLY A 93 -1.62 -13.70 12.32
C GLY A 93 -0.66 -12.64 11.78
N THR A 94 -1.20 -11.47 11.47
CA THR A 94 -0.42 -10.39 10.87
C THR A 94 -0.55 -9.11 11.68
N VAL A 95 0.58 -8.43 11.91
CA VAL A 95 0.59 -6.99 12.18
C VAL A 95 0.43 -6.31 10.82
N GLU A 96 -0.80 -5.99 10.45
CA GLU A 96 -1.14 -5.44 9.12
C GLU A 96 -0.42 -4.13 8.86
N TRP A 97 -0.41 -3.28 9.87
CA TRP A 97 0.42 -2.09 9.91
C TRP A 97 0.77 -1.70 11.35
N PHE A 98 1.86 -0.98 11.45
CA PHE A 98 2.37 -0.40 12.68
C PHE A 98 2.84 1.02 12.39
N VAL A 99 2.44 1.97 13.21
CA VAL A 99 2.83 3.37 13.10
C VAL A 99 3.25 3.90 14.48
N SER A 100 4.27 4.73 14.52
CA SER A 100 4.70 5.42 15.76
C SER A 100 5.29 6.77 15.42
N ARG A 101 5.20 7.73 16.34
CA ARG A 101 5.84 9.03 16.12
C ARG A 101 7.35 8.83 15.96
N PRO A 102 8.00 9.44 14.94
CA PRO A 102 9.45 9.40 14.81
C PRO A 102 10.14 10.06 15.99
N GLU A 103 11.29 9.52 16.42
CA GLU A 103 12.03 9.98 17.61
C GLU A 103 12.46 11.46 17.59
N ALA A 104 12.59 12.06 16.41
CA ALA A 104 12.91 13.49 16.26
C ALA A 104 11.91 14.45 16.92
N SER A 105 10.71 13.97 17.28
CA SER A 105 9.63 14.78 17.86
C SER A 105 9.54 14.73 19.38
N SER A 106 10.19 13.79 20.06
CA SER A 106 10.23 13.69 21.52
C SER A 106 11.25 12.66 21.99
N ARG A 107 12.16 13.10 22.86
CA ARG A 107 13.16 12.33 23.64
C ARG A 107 12.76 10.87 23.91
N SER A 108 13.72 9.95 23.94
CA SER A 108 13.74 8.53 24.40
C SER A 108 12.42 7.73 24.60
N ASP A 109 11.31 8.40 24.87
CA ASP A 109 10.02 7.80 25.23
C ASP A 109 9.26 7.21 24.02
N ALA A 110 9.48 7.69 22.78
CA ALA A 110 8.76 7.20 21.61
C ALA A 110 9.21 5.80 21.18
N GLY A 111 10.50 5.50 21.30
CA GLY A 111 11.04 4.16 21.07
C GLY A 111 10.50 3.15 22.07
N GLU A 112 10.43 3.52 23.36
CA GLU A 112 9.86 2.68 24.42
C GLU A 112 8.38 2.39 24.19
N ALA A 113 7.60 3.39 23.79
CA ALA A 113 6.18 3.23 23.45
C ALA A 113 5.96 2.28 22.29
N ALA A 114 6.78 2.39 21.24
CA ALA A 114 6.72 1.51 20.09
C ALA A 114 7.08 0.05 20.45
N ASP A 115 8.11 -0.15 21.26
CA ASP A 115 8.54 -1.49 21.69
C ASP A 115 7.50 -2.13 22.64
N LEU A 116 6.89 -1.36 23.54
CA LEU A 116 5.81 -1.82 24.40
C LEU A 116 4.58 -2.21 23.59
N LEU A 117 4.19 -1.40 22.59
CA LEU A 117 3.09 -1.70 21.70
C LEU A 117 3.35 -2.96 20.89
N MET A 118 4.54 -3.12 20.33
CA MET A 118 4.91 -4.32 19.58
C MET A 118 4.89 -5.59 20.46
N SER A 119 5.35 -5.47 21.70
CA SER A 119 5.27 -6.57 22.68
C SER A 119 3.81 -6.97 22.95
N ALA A 120 2.90 -5.99 23.07
CA ALA A 120 1.47 -6.25 23.21
C ALA A 120 0.85 -6.89 21.96
N CYS A 121 1.29 -6.49 20.75
CA CYS A 121 0.89 -7.12 19.49
C CYS A 121 1.29 -8.60 19.46
N LEU A 122 2.55 -8.90 19.79
CA LEU A 122 3.03 -10.28 19.83
C LEU A 122 2.31 -11.12 20.89
N ALA A 123 1.98 -10.54 22.05
CA ALA A 123 1.19 -11.18 23.10
C ALA A 123 -0.27 -11.45 22.61
N ARG A 124 -0.85 -10.55 21.82
CA ARG A 124 -2.18 -10.76 21.21
C ARG A 124 -2.14 -11.91 20.21
N LEU A 125 -1.15 -11.93 19.29
CA LEU A 125 -0.96 -13.00 18.32
C LEU A 125 -0.71 -14.36 19.01
N ALA A 126 0.03 -14.38 20.12
CA ALA A 126 0.23 -15.59 20.91
C ALA A 126 -1.08 -16.11 21.54
N ARG A 127 -1.93 -15.22 22.06
CA ARG A 127 -3.26 -15.58 22.58
C ARG A 127 -4.18 -16.12 21.49
N TRP A 128 -4.07 -15.64 20.27
CA TRP A 128 -4.78 -16.20 19.12
C TRP A 128 -4.25 -17.57 18.67
N ARG A 129 -3.10 -18.01 19.20
CA ARG A 129 -2.45 -19.30 18.91
C ARG A 129 -2.20 -19.52 17.42
N VAL A 130 -1.85 -18.44 16.71
CA VAL A 130 -1.56 -18.51 15.28
C VAL A 130 -0.33 -19.35 14.99
N ARG A 131 -0.33 -20.06 13.85
CA ARG A 131 0.78 -20.92 13.41
C ARG A 131 2.04 -20.11 13.08
N VAL A 132 1.86 -18.97 12.43
CA VAL A 132 2.94 -18.10 11.98
C VAL A 132 2.53 -16.62 12.20
N ARG A 133 3.49 -15.77 12.42
CA ARG A 133 3.27 -14.34 12.63
C ARG A 133 3.98 -13.55 11.56
N TYR A 134 3.22 -12.73 10.85
CA TYR A 134 3.72 -11.81 9.85
C TYR A 134 3.63 -10.37 10.31
N ALA A 135 4.36 -9.48 9.64
CA ALA A 135 4.18 -8.04 9.72
C ALA A 135 4.24 -7.45 8.31
N GLU A 136 3.42 -6.44 8.09
CA GLU A 136 3.33 -5.67 6.85
C GLU A 136 3.39 -4.17 7.17
N GLY A 137 3.23 -3.33 6.16
CA GLY A 137 3.12 -1.88 6.32
C GLY A 137 1.94 -1.32 5.53
N ALA A 138 0.88 -2.14 5.36
CA ALA A 138 -0.25 -1.86 4.50
C ALA A 138 -1.23 -0.87 5.13
N LEU A 139 -0.85 0.41 5.19
CA LEU A 139 -1.78 1.45 5.65
C LEU A 139 -3.00 1.56 4.72
N PRO A 140 -4.16 2.02 5.23
CA PRO A 140 -5.34 2.31 4.42
C PRO A 140 -5.14 3.58 3.59
N ALA A 141 -4.12 3.56 2.73
CA ALA A 141 -3.73 4.66 1.86
C ALA A 141 -3.19 4.13 0.54
N PRO A 142 -3.39 4.84 -0.58
CA PRO A 142 -2.79 4.46 -1.85
C PRO A 142 -1.27 4.30 -1.73
N ALA A 143 -0.70 3.33 -2.42
CA ALA A 143 0.73 3.09 -2.53
C ALA A 143 1.49 2.71 -1.24
N VAL A 144 0.81 2.43 -0.14
CA VAL A 144 1.46 2.02 1.11
C VAL A 144 1.10 0.55 1.39
N TYR A 145 1.77 -0.36 0.68
CA TYR A 145 1.50 -1.81 0.71
C TYR A 145 2.59 -2.66 1.38
N GLY A 146 3.62 -2.03 1.89
CA GLY A 146 4.73 -2.68 2.58
C GLY A 146 5.39 -1.70 3.53
N LEU A 147 6.55 -2.04 4.07
CA LEU A 147 7.32 -1.16 4.95
C LEU A 147 8.20 -0.23 4.11
N PRO A 148 7.83 1.06 3.94
CA PRO A 148 8.56 1.98 3.10
C PRO A 148 9.89 2.38 3.73
N ARG A 149 10.90 2.67 2.90
CA ARG A 149 12.22 3.16 3.37
C ARG A 149 12.17 4.43 4.23
N PRO A 150 11.24 5.39 4.01
CA PRO A 150 11.10 6.57 4.88
C PRO A 150 10.67 6.26 6.32
N TRP A 151 10.38 5.00 6.66
CA TRP A 151 10.02 4.57 8.02
C TRP A 151 11.12 3.74 8.71
N PRO A 152 12.38 4.24 8.83
CA PRO A 152 13.45 3.48 9.46
C PRO A 152 13.17 3.17 10.93
N HIS A 153 12.41 4.02 11.63
CA HIS A 153 11.99 3.82 13.01
C HIS A 153 11.08 2.59 13.16
N ILE A 154 10.15 2.35 12.22
CA ILE A 154 9.28 1.16 12.23
C ILE A 154 10.10 -0.09 11.91
N ARG A 155 10.99 -0.02 10.92
CA ARG A 155 11.93 -1.12 10.63
C ARG A 155 12.71 -1.53 11.87
N ALA A 156 13.24 -0.57 12.60
CA ALA A 156 13.99 -0.84 13.83
C ALA A 156 13.14 -1.54 14.90
N VAL A 157 11.84 -1.20 15.02
CA VAL A 157 10.91 -1.91 15.91
C VAL A 157 10.73 -3.37 15.45
N TYR A 158 10.51 -3.61 14.16
CA TYR A 158 10.37 -4.97 13.63
C TYR A 158 11.63 -5.80 13.88
N ASP A 159 12.80 -5.25 13.59
CA ASP A 159 14.08 -5.93 13.81
C ASP A 159 14.32 -6.29 15.28
N ARG A 160 14.06 -5.36 16.22
CA ARG A 160 14.18 -5.62 17.68
C ARG A 160 13.19 -6.65 18.15
N ALA A 161 11.96 -6.65 17.61
CA ALA A 161 10.92 -7.61 17.93
C ALA A 161 11.15 -9.00 17.34
N GLY A 162 12.20 -9.20 16.54
CA GLY A 162 12.55 -10.50 15.96
C GLY A 162 11.87 -10.80 14.62
N PHE A 163 11.26 -9.82 13.96
CA PHE A 163 10.84 -9.96 12.57
C PHE A 163 12.04 -9.93 11.63
N ARG A 164 11.96 -10.68 10.54
CA ARG A 164 12.96 -10.70 9.46
C ARG A 164 12.27 -10.53 8.14
N HIS A 165 12.82 -9.71 7.28
CA HIS A 165 12.35 -9.54 5.92
C HIS A 165 12.65 -10.82 5.13
N THR A 166 11.60 -11.45 4.60
CA THR A 166 11.66 -12.72 3.85
C THR A 166 11.02 -12.61 2.48
N GLY A 167 10.31 -11.53 2.24
CA GLY A 167 9.59 -11.28 0.98
C GLY A 167 10.38 -10.41 -0.01
N GLY A 168 9.65 -9.84 -0.94
CA GLY A 168 10.19 -8.99 -1.99
C GLY A 168 10.26 -7.52 -1.61
N THR A 169 11.10 -6.79 -2.33
CA THR A 169 11.10 -5.33 -2.33
C THR A 169 10.41 -4.84 -3.60
N GLU A 170 9.48 -3.92 -3.47
CA GLU A 170 8.82 -3.21 -4.56
C GLU A 170 9.40 -1.79 -4.70
N VAL A 171 9.48 -1.31 -5.93
CA VAL A 171 9.80 0.07 -6.26
C VAL A 171 8.50 0.79 -6.53
N LEU A 172 8.23 1.84 -5.77
CA LEU A 172 7.15 2.76 -6.03
C LEU A 172 7.67 3.89 -6.91
N LEU A 173 7.04 4.05 -8.08
CA LEU A 173 7.37 5.08 -9.05
C LEU A 173 6.23 6.08 -9.17
N ILE A 174 6.56 7.31 -9.55
CA ILE A 174 5.59 8.37 -9.80
C ILE A 174 6.00 9.17 -11.03
N ALA A 175 5.01 9.54 -11.84
CA ALA A 175 5.18 10.50 -12.93
C ALA A 175 4.17 11.65 -12.80
N ARG A 176 4.51 12.85 -13.31
CA ARG A 176 3.52 13.86 -13.63
C ARG A 176 2.86 13.45 -14.94
N VAL A 177 1.55 13.50 -15.01
CA VAL A 177 0.81 13.09 -16.22
C VAL A 177 1.19 13.93 -17.44
N GLU A 178 1.58 15.19 -17.23
CA GLU A 178 2.05 16.06 -18.31
C GLU A 178 3.38 15.60 -18.94
N ASP A 179 4.25 14.98 -18.14
CA ASP A 179 5.57 14.50 -18.57
C ASP A 179 5.52 13.12 -19.25
N LEU A 180 4.37 12.42 -19.15
CA LEU A 180 4.16 11.13 -19.79
C LEU A 180 4.09 11.25 -21.32
N PRO A 181 4.34 10.14 -22.06
CA PRO A 181 4.27 10.12 -23.52
C PRO A 181 2.98 10.70 -24.08
N ARG A 182 3.03 11.15 -25.32
CA ARG A 182 1.85 11.52 -26.10
C ARG A 182 1.37 10.31 -26.89
N PRO A 183 0.05 10.24 -27.20
CA PRO A 183 -0.46 9.17 -28.06
C PRO A 183 0.24 9.17 -29.42
N GLU A 184 0.71 8.00 -29.83
CA GLU A 184 1.27 7.79 -31.15
C GLU A 184 0.28 7.00 -32.01
N THR A 185 -0.08 7.53 -33.17
CA THR A 185 -0.89 6.83 -34.16
C THR A 185 -0.01 5.92 -35.01
N ARG A 186 -0.42 4.67 -35.18
CA ARG A 186 0.21 3.72 -36.10
C ARG A 186 -0.84 3.17 -37.07
N PRO A 187 -0.59 3.18 -38.39
CA PRO A 187 -1.52 2.61 -39.35
C PRO A 187 -1.85 1.14 -39.04
N GLY A 188 -3.14 0.79 -39.04
CA GLY A 188 -3.61 -0.57 -38.78
C GLY A 188 -3.72 -0.92 -37.27
N VAL A 189 -3.40 0.01 -36.37
CA VAL A 189 -3.58 -0.15 -34.93
C VAL A 189 -4.79 0.67 -34.46
N THR A 190 -5.59 0.07 -33.60
CA THR A 190 -6.71 0.71 -32.92
C THR A 190 -6.58 0.56 -31.42
N PHE A 191 -7.06 1.55 -30.67
CA PHE A 191 -7.14 1.52 -29.23
C PHE A 191 -8.60 1.50 -28.79
N GLU A 192 -8.91 0.61 -27.88
CA GLU A 192 -10.24 0.50 -27.26
C GLU A 192 -10.15 0.83 -25.79
N ARG A 193 -11.13 1.59 -25.29
CA ARG A 193 -11.28 1.91 -23.88
C ARG A 193 -12.47 1.16 -23.30
N THR A 194 -12.22 0.34 -22.30
CA THR A 194 -13.23 -0.48 -21.61
C THR A 194 -13.08 -0.36 -20.09
N LEU A 195 -14.00 -0.94 -19.35
CA LEU A 195 -13.82 -1.20 -17.93
C LEU A 195 -12.90 -2.42 -17.79
N GLY A 196 -11.83 -2.29 -17.00
CA GLY A 196 -10.91 -3.36 -16.65
C GLY A 196 -11.14 -3.87 -15.21
N GLU A 197 -10.26 -4.75 -14.77
CA GLU A 197 -10.26 -5.26 -13.39
C GLU A 197 -9.82 -4.16 -12.40
N CYS A 198 -8.83 -3.35 -12.79
CA CYS A 198 -8.26 -2.28 -11.98
C CYS A 198 -8.59 -0.89 -12.59
N GLY A 199 -9.86 -0.60 -12.83
CA GLY A 199 -10.30 0.70 -13.34
C GLY A 199 -10.47 0.76 -14.85
N THR A 200 -9.97 1.79 -15.53
CA THR A 200 -10.11 1.98 -16.97
C THR A 200 -9.01 1.27 -17.72
N ARG A 201 -9.37 0.39 -18.65
CA ARG A 201 -8.45 -0.37 -19.51
C ARG A 201 -8.36 0.26 -20.89
N PHE A 202 -7.14 0.43 -21.39
CA PHE A 202 -6.81 0.80 -22.77
C PHE A 202 -6.13 -0.39 -23.44
N THR A 203 -6.77 -0.99 -24.43
CA THR A 203 -6.25 -2.16 -25.16
C THR A 203 -5.86 -1.75 -26.56
N ALA A 204 -4.65 -2.09 -26.98
CA ALA A 204 -4.16 -1.91 -28.34
C ALA A 204 -4.41 -3.16 -29.19
N TYR A 205 -4.96 -2.98 -30.40
CA TYR A 205 -5.24 -4.04 -31.37
C TYR A 205 -4.56 -3.77 -32.70
N GLU A 206 -4.01 -4.80 -33.32
CA GLU A 206 -3.65 -4.83 -34.73
C GLU A 206 -4.39 -5.93 -35.41
N ARG A 207 -5.25 -5.60 -36.43
CA ARG A 207 -6.08 -6.57 -37.15
C ARG A 207 -6.82 -7.56 -36.23
N ARG A 208 -7.45 -7.06 -35.19
CA ARG A 208 -8.19 -7.83 -34.15
C ARG A 208 -7.29 -8.63 -33.15
N ARG A 209 -5.98 -8.58 -33.31
CA ARG A 209 -5.05 -9.21 -32.37
C ARG A 209 -4.69 -8.21 -31.26
N VAL A 210 -4.79 -8.64 -30.01
CA VAL A 210 -4.34 -7.86 -28.86
C VAL A 210 -2.81 -7.75 -28.88
N LEU A 211 -2.29 -6.53 -28.81
CA LEU A 211 -0.86 -6.24 -28.67
C LEU A 211 -0.48 -6.04 -27.21
N GLY A 212 -1.38 -5.47 -26.42
CA GLY A 212 -1.18 -5.22 -25.00
C GLY A 212 -2.30 -4.36 -24.44
N PHE A 213 -2.26 -4.13 -23.16
CA PHE A 213 -3.18 -3.21 -22.48
C PHE A 213 -2.52 -2.53 -21.28
N VAL A 214 -3.07 -1.40 -20.87
CA VAL A 214 -2.80 -0.74 -19.58
C VAL A 214 -4.12 -0.47 -18.87
N GLU A 215 -4.14 -0.69 -17.57
CA GLU A 215 -5.26 -0.32 -16.71
C GLU A 215 -4.83 0.79 -15.76
N VAL A 216 -5.65 1.81 -15.64
CA VAL A 216 -5.42 2.92 -14.73
C VAL A 216 -6.61 3.08 -13.78
N ASP A 217 -6.32 3.11 -12.49
CA ASP A 217 -7.32 3.36 -11.46
C ASP A 217 -7.27 4.83 -11.03
N THR A 218 -8.34 5.56 -11.38
CA THR A 218 -8.57 6.94 -10.92
C THR A 218 -9.46 6.98 -9.67
N ALA A 219 -9.89 5.82 -9.17
CA ALA A 219 -10.80 5.72 -8.04
C ALA A 219 -10.12 5.98 -6.68
N LEU A 220 -8.79 6.23 -6.67
CA LEU A 220 -8.05 6.62 -5.47
C LEU A 220 -8.64 7.87 -4.78
N ALA A 221 -9.37 8.69 -5.54
CA ALA A 221 -10.07 9.88 -5.05
C ALA A 221 -11.58 9.66 -4.82
N ARG A 222 -12.11 8.42 -4.94
CA ARG A 222 -13.54 8.16 -4.75
C ARG A 222 -13.98 8.46 -3.32
N PRO A 223 -15.20 9.03 -3.14
CA PRO A 223 -15.77 9.30 -1.82
C PRO A 223 -15.82 8.07 -0.91
N GLU A 224 -16.05 6.88 -1.48
CA GLU A 224 -16.09 5.62 -0.74
C GLU A 224 -14.74 5.26 -0.11
N ARG A 225 -13.64 5.65 -0.76
CA ARG A 225 -12.28 5.49 -0.22
C ARG A 225 -11.83 6.70 0.60
N HIS A 226 -12.59 7.79 0.60
CA HIS A 226 -12.39 9.01 1.38
C HIS A 226 -10.93 9.54 1.40
N THR A 227 -10.18 9.27 0.34
CA THR A 227 -8.78 9.67 0.23
C THR A 227 -8.71 11.04 -0.43
N ARG A 228 -8.13 12.02 0.23
CA ARG A 228 -7.80 13.32 -0.38
C ARG A 228 -6.49 13.21 -1.14
N ALA A 229 -6.56 12.62 -2.33
CA ALA A 229 -5.47 12.62 -3.29
C ALA A 229 -5.99 13.11 -4.66
N PRO A 230 -6.46 14.38 -4.73
CA PRO A 230 -6.98 14.90 -5.98
C PRO A 230 -5.89 14.80 -7.05
N GLY A 231 -6.30 14.41 -8.25
CA GLY A 231 -5.36 14.27 -9.36
C GLY A 231 -4.35 13.13 -9.26
N LEU A 232 -4.55 12.14 -8.37
CA LEU A 232 -3.72 10.95 -8.28
C LEU A 232 -4.43 9.73 -8.87
N ALA A 233 -3.74 8.97 -9.72
CA ALA A 233 -4.13 7.67 -10.21
C ALA A 233 -3.00 6.66 -10.03
N ASP A 234 -3.28 5.38 -10.18
CA ASP A 234 -2.24 4.36 -10.28
C ASP A 234 -2.41 3.46 -11.52
N ILE A 235 -1.32 2.78 -11.89
CA ILE A 235 -1.35 1.70 -12.88
C ILE A 235 -1.70 0.42 -12.12
N GLY A 236 -2.90 -0.11 -12.41
CA GLY A 236 -3.31 -1.41 -11.88
C GLY A 236 -2.66 -2.57 -12.62
N ASN A 237 -2.58 -2.47 -13.96
CA ASN A 237 -1.96 -3.47 -14.82
C ASN A 237 -1.31 -2.81 -16.04
N LEU A 238 -0.13 -3.30 -16.44
CA LEU A 238 0.50 -2.99 -17.72
C LEU A 238 1.00 -4.30 -18.34
N HIS A 239 0.44 -4.67 -19.48
CA HIS A 239 0.78 -5.92 -20.14
C HIS A 239 1.00 -5.72 -21.63
N VAL A 240 2.12 -6.22 -22.14
CA VAL A 240 2.43 -6.28 -23.55
C VAL A 240 2.64 -7.72 -23.97
N THR A 241 1.99 -8.14 -25.07
CA THR A 241 2.18 -9.51 -25.56
C THR A 241 3.58 -9.69 -26.15
N PRO A 242 4.25 -10.84 -25.97
CA PRO A 242 5.59 -11.06 -26.50
C PRO A 242 5.72 -10.81 -28.01
N ALA A 243 4.63 -11.02 -28.73
CA ALA A 243 4.59 -10.87 -30.17
C ALA A 243 4.36 -9.44 -30.67
N ALA A 244 4.13 -8.48 -29.76
CA ALA A 244 3.95 -7.08 -30.13
C ALA A 244 5.30 -6.39 -30.43
N GLY A 245 6.37 -6.85 -29.81
CA GLY A 245 7.70 -6.22 -29.92
C GLY A 245 7.90 -5.08 -28.90
N ALA A 246 9.04 -4.43 -28.96
CA ALA A 246 9.41 -3.38 -28.00
C ALA A 246 8.65 -2.06 -28.22
N GLY A 247 8.54 -1.27 -27.15
CA GLY A 247 8.02 0.10 -27.17
C GLY A 247 6.50 0.21 -27.08
N TRP A 248 5.78 -0.91 -26.90
CA TRP A 248 4.33 -0.88 -26.73
C TRP A 248 3.90 -0.34 -25.38
N GLU A 249 4.69 -0.54 -24.35
CA GLU A 249 4.46 0.05 -23.02
C GLU A 249 4.37 1.57 -23.12
N HIS A 250 5.30 2.19 -23.84
CA HIS A 250 5.34 3.64 -24.05
C HIS A 250 4.09 4.14 -24.80
N ARG A 251 3.62 3.43 -25.84
CA ARG A 251 2.41 3.78 -26.57
C ARG A 251 1.15 3.62 -25.74
N LEU A 252 1.02 2.52 -25.00
CA LEU A 252 -0.10 2.29 -24.08
C LEU A 252 -0.17 3.39 -23.02
N LEU A 253 0.97 3.72 -22.40
CA LEU A 253 1.07 4.81 -21.44
C LEU A 253 0.71 6.16 -22.07
N GLY A 254 1.09 6.41 -23.30
CA GLY A 254 0.72 7.63 -24.03
C GLY A 254 -0.80 7.79 -24.18
N HIS A 255 -1.52 6.73 -24.55
CA HIS A 255 -2.99 6.76 -24.67
C HIS A 255 -3.66 6.89 -23.31
N ALA A 256 -3.19 6.20 -22.27
CA ALA A 256 -3.69 6.36 -20.92
C ALA A 256 -3.45 7.79 -20.40
N ALA A 257 -2.27 8.34 -20.63
CA ALA A 257 -1.90 9.68 -20.19
C ALA A 257 -2.77 10.77 -20.84
N ASP A 258 -3.14 10.61 -22.12
CA ASP A 258 -4.02 11.56 -22.79
C ASP A 258 -5.40 11.61 -22.13
N TRP A 259 -5.95 10.44 -21.81
CA TRP A 259 -7.21 10.35 -21.07
C TRP A 259 -7.08 10.89 -19.63
N LEU A 260 -5.97 10.60 -18.93
CA LEU A 260 -5.73 11.11 -17.59
C LEU A 260 -5.66 12.65 -17.55
N ARG A 261 -5.06 13.28 -18.58
CA ARG A 261 -5.06 14.75 -18.74
C ARG A 261 -6.48 15.31 -18.86
N LEU A 262 -7.34 14.64 -19.65
CA LEU A 262 -8.74 15.03 -19.81
C LEU A 262 -9.57 14.81 -18.54
N SER A 263 -9.20 13.84 -17.71
CA SER A 263 -9.87 13.57 -16.41
C SER A 263 -9.38 14.43 -15.26
N GLY A 264 -8.42 15.34 -15.50
CA GLY A 264 -7.85 16.21 -14.46
C GLY A 264 -6.90 15.47 -13.49
N THR A 265 -6.31 14.36 -13.94
CA THR A 265 -5.31 13.63 -13.16
C THR A 265 -3.94 14.26 -13.38
N ASP A 266 -3.25 14.60 -12.28
CA ASP A 266 -1.95 15.27 -12.32
C ASP A 266 -0.77 14.31 -12.18
N ARG A 267 -0.96 13.20 -11.44
CA ARG A 267 0.09 12.27 -11.07
C ARG A 267 -0.36 10.84 -11.28
N LEU A 268 0.57 9.99 -11.74
CA LEU A 268 0.36 8.56 -11.95
C LEU A 268 1.40 7.78 -11.16
N LEU A 269 0.94 6.82 -10.34
CA LEU A 269 1.78 5.87 -9.60
C LEU A 269 1.94 4.59 -10.40
N ALA A 270 3.06 3.92 -10.20
CA ALA A 270 3.35 2.58 -10.69
C ALA A 270 4.14 1.79 -9.66
N TYR A 271 3.99 0.47 -9.69
CA TYR A 271 4.63 -0.46 -8.75
C TYR A 271 5.33 -1.55 -9.54
N GLU A 272 6.60 -1.78 -9.23
CA GLU A 272 7.36 -2.85 -9.86
C GLU A 272 8.21 -3.60 -8.84
N LYS A 273 8.42 -4.89 -9.08
CA LYS A 273 9.38 -5.65 -8.27
C LYS A 273 10.79 -5.08 -8.48
N ALA A 274 11.50 -4.81 -7.40
CA ALA A 274 12.87 -4.29 -7.49
C ALA A 274 13.83 -5.23 -8.25
N ALA A 275 13.51 -6.52 -8.30
CA ALA A 275 14.28 -7.52 -9.06
C ALA A 275 14.01 -7.44 -10.57
N ASP A 276 12.91 -6.84 -11.01
CA ASP A 276 12.58 -6.62 -12.43
C ASP A 276 13.10 -5.25 -12.89
N SER A 277 14.40 -5.14 -13.03
CA SER A 277 15.02 -3.88 -13.47
C SER A 277 14.57 -3.45 -14.87
N ALA A 278 14.22 -4.39 -15.75
CA ALA A 278 13.78 -4.09 -17.09
C ALA A 278 12.43 -3.35 -17.08
N ALA A 279 11.47 -3.83 -16.30
CA ALA A 279 10.18 -3.15 -16.13
C ALA A 279 10.34 -1.77 -15.49
N VAL A 280 11.21 -1.64 -14.48
CA VAL A 280 11.54 -0.34 -13.86
C VAL A 280 12.14 0.63 -14.89
N ASP A 281 13.05 0.16 -15.74
CA ASP A 281 13.71 1.01 -16.73
C ASP A 281 12.73 1.44 -17.86
N VAL A 282 11.80 0.59 -18.25
CA VAL A 282 10.71 0.94 -19.18
C VAL A 282 9.86 2.09 -18.61
N LEU A 283 9.47 2.02 -17.35
CA LEU A 283 8.70 3.10 -16.71
C LEU A 283 9.53 4.39 -16.58
N ARG A 284 10.82 4.28 -16.22
CA ARG A 284 11.72 5.44 -16.17
C ARG A 284 11.85 6.11 -17.53
N ALA A 285 12.00 5.32 -18.61
CA ALA A 285 12.05 5.84 -19.97
C ALA A 285 10.75 6.55 -20.38
N ALA A 286 9.62 6.16 -19.78
CA ALA A 286 8.30 6.80 -19.98
C ALA A 286 8.09 8.06 -19.10
N GLY A 287 9.07 8.48 -18.28
CA GLY A 287 8.98 9.70 -17.47
C GLY A 287 8.69 9.46 -15.98
N PHE A 288 8.64 8.21 -15.53
CA PHE A 288 8.52 7.93 -14.11
C PHE A 288 9.85 8.12 -13.38
N ARG A 289 9.78 8.56 -12.14
CA ARG A 289 10.91 8.60 -11.21
C ARG A 289 10.63 7.72 -9.98
N GLU A 290 11.66 7.14 -9.41
CA GLU A 290 11.55 6.39 -8.16
C GLU A 290 11.12 7.34 -7.03
N LEU A 291 10.04 7.02 -6.35
CA LEU A 291 9.56 7.75 -5.17
C LEU A 291 10.12 7.12 -3.91
N THR A 292 9.97 5.81 -3.76
CA THR A 292 10.54 5.04 -2.66
C THR A 292 10.59 3.55 -3.01
N ARG A 293 11.11 2.76 -2.07
CA ARG A 293 11.01 1.29 -2.08
C ARG A 293 10.30 0.84 -0.82
N THR A 294 9.54 -0.23 -0.94
CA THR A 294 8.80 -0.85 0.16
C THR A 294 9.20 -2.32 0.28
N ASP A 295 9.44 -2.76 1.51
CA ASP A 295 9.74 -4.17 1.79
C ASP A 295 8.48 -4.85 2.29
N ARG A 296 8.06 -5.92 1.59
CA ARG A 296 6.89 -6.74 1.90
C ARG A 296 7.32 -8.10 2.45
N GLY A 297 6.48 -8.68 3.32
CA GLY A 297 6.71 -10.01 3.84
C GLY A 297 7.77 -10.05 4.94
N TRP A 298 7.38 -9.67 6.14
CA TRP A 298 8.18 -9.81 7.35
C TRP A 298 7.65 -10.99 8.16
N GLU A 299 8.50 -11.92 8.55
CA GLU A 299 8.16 -13.10 9.34
C GLU A 299 8.84 -13.03 10.72
N HIS A 300 8.06 -13.27 11.78
CA HIS A 300 8.60 -13.33 13.12
C HIS A 300 9.33 -14.65 13.34
N ARG A 301 10.61 -14.55 13.60
CA ARG A 301 11.50 -15.67 13.97
C ARG A 301 12.10 -15.35 15.33
N PRO A 302 11.49 -15.88 16.41
CA PRO A 302 12.04 -15.67 17.75
C PRO A 302 13.46 -16.25 17.79
N ARG A 303 14.35 -15.52 18.48
CA ARG A 303 15.74 -15.95 18.72
C ARG A 303 15.79 -17.10 19.71
#